data_f35078033ea4f41095ae50932b34f32d
#
_entry.id   f35078033ea4f41095ae50932b34f32d
#
_cell.length_a   1.000
_cell.length_b   1.000
_cell.length_c   1.000
_cell.angle_alpha   90.00
_cell.angle_beta   90.00
_cell.angle_gamma   90.00
#
_symmetry.space_group_name_H-M   'P 1'
#
loop_
_entity.id
_entity.type
_entity.pdbx_description
1 polymer ?
#
loop_
_entity_poly.entity_id
_entity_poly.type
_entity_poly.pdbx_seq_one_letter_code
_entity_poly.pdbx_strand_id
1 'polypeptide(L)'
;EWYQKDYQSFIEYNITDVELVDKLEDKMKLIELCLTMAYDAKVNYVDVLGSVKYWDILIYNHLRKKNIVIPQKRKNTKAEKYEGAYVKDPIVGMHNWVMSFDLNSLYPHLIMQYNISPETLYGQQKVKDMTVDKLLDKKVDTSILKGVTLTPNGALFKTDTKGCLPEITESMYNDRVTFKRKMLEAKQEYENTKDPKLLKDISRYNNIQMAKKISLNSAYGAIGNAYFRYYDLLVAEAITTSGQLSIRWIEHALNEYLNTLLGTDKHDYVLASDTDSVYITFDKLVNKVFGERQDTTKIINFLDTIATQKIEPFIDKSYSELAGYVNAYSNKMNMKREVIADKGIWTAKKRYILNAHDVEGVRYKEPQLKIMGIEAVKSSTPAPCRQKIKDALKIIMSGDEKMLNTFIQEFREEFMKLPVEDIAYPRSVNGIKKFTSDSGLF
;
A
#
# COMPACT_ATOMS: atom_id res chain seq x y z
N GLU A 1 -12.63 -39.65 9.12
CA GLU A 1 -13.52 -40.13 10.19
C GLU A 1 -14.99 -39.84 9.94
N TRP A 2 -15.40 -38.62 9.56
CA TRP A 2 -16.78 -38.26 9.26
C TRP A 2 -17.39 -39.10 8.15
N TYR A 3 -16.68 -39.30 7.06
CA TYR A 3 -17.14 -40.16 5.96
C TYR A 3 -17.53 -41.57 6.40
N GLN A 4 -16.95 -42.09 7.47
CA GLN A 4 -17.22 -43.46 8.00
C GLN A 4 -18.20 -43.46 9.17
N LYS A 5 -18.24 -42.41 9.99
CA LYS A 5 -18.99 -42.36 11.24
C LYS A 5 -20.28 -41.51 11.15
N ASP A 6 -20.29 -40.51 10.33
CA ASP A 6 -21.37 -39.55 10.15
C ASP A 6 -21.38 -39.03 8.72
N TYR A 7 -21.88 -39.86 7.83
CA TYR A 7 -21.90 -39.59 6.39
C TYR A 7 -22.78 -38.35 6.07
N GLN A 8 -23.87 -38.15 6.82
CA GLN A 8 -24.79 -37.02 6.61
C GLN A 8 -24.09 -35.68 6.88
N SER A 9 -23.46 -35.54 8.03
CA SER A 9 -22.66 -34.34 8.34
C SER A 9 -21.51 -34.10 7.36
N PHE A 10 -20.89 -35.17 6.83
CA PHE A 10 -19.88 -35.04 5.78
C PHE A 10 -20.44 -34.43 4.49
N ILE A 11 -21.64 -34.86 4.06
CA ILE A 11 -22.31 -34.32 2.87
C ILE A 11 -22.74 -32.87 3.09
N GLU A 12 -23.33 -32.54 4.22
CA GLU A 12 -23.76 -31.18 4.58
C GLU A 12 -22.59 -30.21 4.63
N TYR A 13 -21.45 -30.64 5.19
CA TYR A 13 -20.21 -29.87 5.17
C TYR A 13 -19.72 -29.59 3.74
N ASN A 14 -19.74 -30.60 2.88
CA ASN A 14 -19.31 -30.46 1.48
C ASN A 14 -20.22 -29.53 0.69
N ILE A 15 -21.54 -29.59 0.92
CA ILE A 15 -22.53 -28.65 0.33
C ILE A 15 -22.18 -27.22 0.77
N THR A 16 -21.93 -27.02 2.07
CA THR A 16 -21.56 -25.71 2.62
C THR A 16 -20.29 -25.17 1.99
N ASP A 17 -19.25 -26.00 1.78
CA ASP A 17 -18.02 -25.59 1.12
C ASP A 17 -18.27 -25.08 -0.31
N VAL A 18 -19.12 -25.77 -1.09
CA VAL A 18 -19.49 -25.34 -2.43
C VAL A 18 -20.27 -24.03 -2.42
N GLU A 19 -21.27 -23.89 -1.54
CA GLU A 19 -22.05 -22.66 -1.39
C GLU A 19 -21.17 -21.46 -0.97
N LEU A 20 -20.12 -21.69 -0.17
CA LEU A 20 -19.18 -20.64 0.21
C LEU A 20 -18.37 -20.15 -0.98
N VAL A 21 -17.98 -21.04 -1.90
CA VAL A 21 -17.29 -20.65 -3.14
C VAL A 21 -18.19 -19.76 -4.00
N ASP A 22 -19.48 -20.14 -4.17
CA ASP A 22 -20.44 -19.32 -4.92
C ASP A 22 -20.65 -17.94 -4.26
N LYS A 23 -20.83 -17.91 -2.93
CA LYS A 23 -20.97 -16.64 -2.18
C LYS A 23 -19.72 -15.76 -2.30
N LEU A 24 -18.52 -16.35 -2.32
CA LEU A 24 -17.27 -15.61 -2.55
C LEU A 24 -17.21 -15.02 -3.95
N GLU A 25 -17.55 -15.82 -4.99
CA GLU A 25 -17.58 -15.32 -6.37
C GLU A 25 -18.63 -14.22 -6.54
N ASP A 26 -19.82 -14.37 -5.98
CA ASP A 26 -20.88 -13.36 -6.02
C ASP A 26 -20.44 -12.03 -5.39
N LYS A 27 -19.69 -12.09 -4.31
CA LYS A 27 -19.19 -10.91 -3.60
C LYS A 27 -17.97 -10.27 -4.26
N MET A 28 -17.04 -11.07 -4.75
CA MET A 28 -15.72 -10.61 -5.20
C MET A 28 -15.60 -10.50 -6.72
N LYS A 29 -16.44 -11.21 -7.48
CA LYS A 29 -16.43 -11.25 -8.96
C LYS A 29 -15.05 -11.59 -9.53
N LEU A 30 -14.38 -12.59 -8.94
CA LEU A 30 -13.00 -12.96 -9.27
C LEU A 30 -12.89 -13.57 -10.68
N ILE A 31 -13.88 -14.36 -11.11
CA ILE A 31 -13.89 -14.95 -12.46
C ILE A 31 -13.94 -13.84 -13.51
N GLU A 32 -14.84 -12.87 -13.34
CA GLU A 32 -14.97 -11.74 -14.26
C GLU A 32 -13.69 -10.88 -14.27
N LEU A 33 -13.08 -10.65 -13.10
CA LEU A 33 -11.82 -9.94 -12.98
C LEU A 33 -10.68 -10.68 -13.68
N CYS A 34 -10.53 -11.99 -13.46
CA CYS A 34 -9.50 -12.81 -14.10
C CYS A 34 -9.69 -12.88 -15.64
N LEU A 35 -10.93 -13.01 -16.13
CA LEU A 35 -11.24 -12.94 -17.55
C LEU A 35 -10.86 -11.57 -18.15
N THR A 36 -11.18 -10.48 -17.44
CA THR A 36 -10.79 -9.12 -17.85
C THR A 36 -9.27 -9.00 -17.96
N MET A 37 -8.52 -9.49 -16.97
CA MET A 37 -7.06 -9.51 -17.00
C MET A 37 -6.51 -10.36 -18.15
N ALA A 38 -7.07 -11.56 -18.35
CA ALA A 38 -6.65 -12.47 -19.42
C ALA A 38 -6.84 -11.84 -20.81
N TYR A 39 -7.98 -11.20 -21.03
CA TYR A 39 -8.30 -10.51 -22.28
C TYR A 39 -7.41 -9.30 -22.54
N ASP A 40 -7.19 -8.49 -21.51
CA ASP A 40 -6.33 -7.29 -21.59
C ASP A 40 -4.88 -7.64 -21.93
N ALA A 41 -4.31 -8.62 -21.25
CA ALA A 41 -2.93 -9.06 -21.45
C ALA A 41 -2.74 -10.06 -22.58
N LYS A 42 -3.83 -10.62 -23.13
CA LYS A 42 -3.83 -11.71 -24.12
C LYS A 42 -3.09 -12.95 -23.62
N VAL A 43 -3.40 -13.34 -22.40
CA VAL A 43 -2.88 -14.54 -21.73
C VAL A 43 -3.99 -15.57 -21.53
N ASN A 44 -3.62 -16.83 -21.29
CA ASN A 44 -4.62 -17.83 -20.89
C ASN A 44 -5.16 -17.50 -19.49
N TYR A 45 -6.42 -17.85 -19.24
CA TYR A 45 -7.07 -17.63 -17.95
C TYR A 45 -6.24 -18.11 -16.75
N VAL A 46 -5.69 -19.33 -16.82
CA VAL A 46 -4.86 -19.90 -15.75
C VAL A 46 -3.54 -19.18 -15.52
N ASP A 47 -3.01 -18.49 -16.53
CA ASP A 47 -1.75 -17.77 -16.45
C ASP A 47 -1.89 -16.41 -15.73
N VAL A 48 -3.12 -15.91 -15.60
CA VAL A 48 -3.40 -14.64 -14.90
C VAL A 48 -3.02 -14.70 -13.42
N LEU A 49 -3.12 -15.88 -12.80
CA LEU A 49 -2.81 -16.08 -11.39
C LEU A 49 -1.31 -16.02 -11.07
N GLY A 50 -0.46 -16.00 -12.12
CA GLY A 50 1.00 -15.94 -11.98
C GLY A 50 1.59 -14.65 -12.57
N SER A 51 2.08 -13.73 -11.72
CA SER A 51 2.67 -12.45 -12.16
C SER A 51 3.79 -12.61 -13.19
N VAL A 52 4.64 -13.62 -13.04
CA VAL A 52 5.78 -13.89 -13.95
C VAL A 52 5.31 -14.17 -15.38
N LYS A 53 4.34 -15.09 -15.52
CA LYS A 53 3.82 -15.49 -16.83
C LYS A 53 3.02 -14.34 -17.46
N TYR A 54 2.22 -13.67 -16.67
CA TYR A 54 1.44 -12.51 -17.10
C TYR A 54 2.31 -11.40 -17.68
N TRP A 55 3.37 -10.99 -16.96
CA TRP A 55 4.30 -9.95 -17.40
C TRP A 55 5.19 -10.40 -18.57
N ASP A 56 5.60 -11.67 -18.62
CA ASP A 56 6.35 -12.22 -19.76
C ASP A 56 5.57 -12.09 -21.08
N ILE A 57 4.26 -12.36 -21.05
CA ILE A 57 3.40 -12.24 -22.23
C ILE A 57 3.07 -10.77 -22.55
N LEU A 58 2.85 -9.91 -21.54
CA LEU A 58 2.67 -8.47 -21.77
C LEU A 58 3.85 -7.87 -22.52
N ILE A 59 5.06 -8.14 -22.03
CA ILE A 59 6.30 -7.65 -22.67
C ILE A 59 6.46 -8.26 -24.06
N TYR A 60 6.21 -9.56 -24.23
CA TYR A 60 6.20 -10.21 -25.54
C TYR A 60 5.29 -9.50 -26.53
N ASN A 61 4.03 -9.27 -26.16
CA ASN A 61 3.05 -8.61 -27.02
C ASN A 61 3.47 -7.18 -27.37
N HIS A 62 4.09 -6.46 -26.43
CA HIS A 62 4.61 -5.11 -26.64
C HIS A 62 5.78 -5.10 -27.61
N LEU A 63 6.79 -5.94 -27.40
CA LEU A 63 7.99 -6.02 -28.22
C LEU A 63 7.69 -6.56 -29.62
N ARG A 64 6.79 -7.53 -29.74
CA ARG A 64 6.31 -8.05 -31.03
C ARG A 64 5.73 -6.96 -31.92
N LYS A 65 4.94 -6.02 -31.37
CA LYS A 65 4.43 -4.87 -32.12
C LYS A 65 5.52 -3.96 -32.68
N LYS A 66 6.69 -3.97 -32.04
CA LYS A 66 7.88 -3.21 -32.44
C LYS A 66 8.85 -4.03 -33.28
N ASN A 67 8.50 -5.26 -33.68
CA ASN A 67 9.36 -6.22 -34.38
C ASN A 67 10.67 -6.55 -33.62
N ILE A 68 10.60 -6.54 -32.29
CA ILE A 68 11.73 -6.89 -31.42
C ILE A 68 11.56 -8.33 -30.92
N VAL A 69 12.59 -9.14 -31.08
CA VAL A 69 12.62 -10.53 -30.61
C VAL A 69 12.94 -10.56 -29.11
N ILE A 70 12.17 -11.36 -28.35
CA ILE A 70 12.41 -11.53 -26.92
C ILE A 70 13.67 -12.40 -26.69
N PRO A 71 14.45 -12.15 -25.63
CA PRO A 71 15.61 -12.99 -25.27
C PRO A 71 15.15 -14.39 -24.85
N GLN A 72 16.07 -15.36 -24.95
CA GLN A 72 15.82 -16.69 -24.41
C GLN A 72 15.68 -16.63 -22.88
N LYS A 73 14.82 -17.50 -22.35
CA LYS A 73 14.65 -17.65 -20.89
C LYS A 73 15.89 -18.31 -20.31
N ARG A 74 16.54 -17.63 -19.36
CA ARG A 74 17.70 -18.16 -18.64
C ARG A 74 17.24 -18.92 -17.39
N LYS A 75 18.02 -19.94 -16.98
CA LYS A 75 17.87 -20.54 -15.65
C LYS A 75 18.64 -19.66 -14.66
N ASN A 76 17.91 -18.90 -13.86
CA ASN A 76 18.50 -18.10 -12.81
C ASN A 76 18.39 -18.83 -11.48
N THR A 77 19.39 -18.72 -10.64
CA THR A 77 19.34 -19.15 -9.24
C THR A 77 19.01 -17.94 -8.39
N LYS A 78 18.18 -18.14 -7.36
CA LYS A 78 17.92 -17.09 -6.38
C LYS A 78 19.16 -16.96 -5.50
N ALA A 79 20.08 -16.06 -5.89
CA ALA A 79 21.40 -16.00 -5.29
C ALA A 79 21.40 -15.27 -3.95
N GLU A 80 20.70 -14.13 -3.82
CA GLU A 80 20.83 -13.25 -2.67
C GLU A 80 19.49 -12.60 -2.29
N LYS A 81 19.36 -12.22 -1.01
CA LYS A 81 18.27 -11.36 -0.53
C LYS A 81 18.74 -9.93 -0.63
N TYR A 82 17.89 -9.07 -1.16
CA TYR A 82 18.08 -7.62 -1.18
C TYR A 82 17.05 -6.93 -0.28
N GLU A 83 17.34 -5.68 0.10
CA GLU A 83 16.48 -4.92 0.98
C GLU A 83 15.15 -4.56 0.29
N GLY A 84 14.06 -4.70 1.07
CA GLY A 84 12.72 -4.34 0.65
C GLY A 84 12.39 -2.86 0.89
N ALA A 85 11.12 -2.59 1.18
CA ALA A 85 10.65 -1.25 1.50
C ALA A 85 11.13 -0.76 2.87
N TYR A 86 11.26 0.57 3.01
CA TYR A 86 11.55 1.20 4.28
C TYR A 86 10.27 1.38 5.11
N VAL A 87 10.37 1.11 6.39
CA VAL A 87 9.34 1.37 7.39
C VAL A 87 10.00 2.03 8.60
N LYS A 88 9.64 3.28 8.88
CA LYS A 88 10.11 4.00 10.05
C LYS A 88 9.60 3.36 11.34
N ASP A 89 10.45 3.31 12.36
CA ASP A 89 9.97 3.01 13.71
C ASP A 89 9.02 4.14 14.16
N PRO A 90 7.77 3.83 14.54
CA PRO A 90 6.82 4.86 14.88
C PRO A 90 7.16 5.50 16.23
N ILE A 91 6.78 6.75 16.39
CA ILE A 91 6.71 7.38 17.70
C ILE A 91 5.51 6.79 18.42
N VAL A 92 5.78 5.81 19.30
CA VAL A 92 4.73 5.06 20.01
C VAL A 92 3.96 5.99 20.94
N GLY A 93 2.64 5.81 21.00
CA GLY A 93 1.74 6.58 21.86
C GLY A 93 0.55 7.17 21.11
N MET A 94 -0.20 8.02 21.82
CA MET A 94 -1.33 8.76 21.26
C MET A 94 -0.84 10.14 20.79
N HIS A 95 -1.26 10.51 19.60
CA HIS A 95 -0.94 11.79 18.95
C HIS A 95 -2.20 12.47 18.46
N ASN A 96 -2.25 13.79 18.56
CA ASN A 96 -3.38 14.58 18.09
C ASN A 96 -3.13 15.14 16.69
N TRP A 97 -4.21 15.42 15.99
CA TRP A 97 -4.25 16.10 14.69
C TRP A 97 -3.27 15.51 13.68
N VAL A 98 -3.53 14.26 13.32
CA VAL A 98 -2.68 13.52 12.41
C VAL A 98 -3.23 13.58 10.99
N MET A 99 -2.37 13.89 10.02
CA MET A 99 -2.65 13.69 8.61
C MET A 99 -1.72 12.64 8.01
N SER A 100 -2.25 11.81 7.12
CA SER A 100 -1.43 10.94 6.27
C SER A 100 -1.40 11.46 4.84
N PHE A 101 -0.23 11.25 4.21
CA PHE A 101 0.00 11.49 2.80
C PHE A 101 0.52 10.21 2.16
N ASP A 102 0.00 9.86 0.99
CA ASP A 102 0.30 8.60 0.30
C ASP A 102 0.79 8.83 -1.13
N LEU A 103 1.79 8.07 -1.55
CA LEU A 103 2.31 8.09 -2.91
C LEU A 103 1.46 7.21 -3.83
N ASN A 104 0.96 7.79 -4.88
CA ASN A 104 0.18 7.05 -5.87
C ASN A 104 1.01 5.94 -6.54
N SER A 105 0.67 4.65 -6.27
CA SER A 105 1.29 3.50 -6.95
C SER A 105 2.82 3.59 -7.01
N LEU A 106 3.50 3.67 -5.87
CA LEU A 106 4.94 3.98 -5.74
C LEU A 106 5.82 3.22 -6.74
N TYR A 107 5.85 1.89 -6.73
CA TYR A 107 6.79 1.13 -7.57
C TYR A 107 6.55 1.31 -9.08
N PRO A 108 5.32 1.31 -9.61
CA PRO A 108 5.06 1.70 -10.99
C PRO A 108 5.60 3.10 -11.34
N HIS A 109 5.44 4.09 -10.47
CA HIS A 109 5.92 5.44 -10.72
C HIS A 109 7.45 5.54 -10.65
N LEU A 110 8.11 4.75 -9.79
CA LEU A 110 9.57 4.66 -9.77
C LEU A 110 10.11 4.04 -11.07
N ILE A 111 9.47 2.99 -11.58
CA ILE A 111 9.83 2.40 -12.88
C ILE A 111 9.78 3.46 -13.97
N MET A 112 8.75 4.30 -14.00
CA MET A 112 8.61 5.39 -14.97
C MET A 112 9.60 6.53 -14.72
N GLN A 113 9.81 6.92 -13.47
CA GLN A 113 10.66 8.07 -13.10
C GLN A 113 12.12 7.85 -13.41
N TYR A 114 12.64 6.67 -13.07
CA TYR A 114 14.03 6.32 -13.27
C TYR A 114 14.30 5.59 -14.59
N ASN A 115 13.26 5.42 -15.43
CA ASN A 115 13.34 4.65 -16.67
C ASN A 115 13.87 3.23 -16.47
N ILE A 116 13.42 2.58 -15.40
CA ILE A 116 13.90 1.25 -15.00
C ILE A 116 13.38 0.18 -15.97
N SER A 117 14.29 -0.39 -16.75
CA SER A 117 14.00 -1.49 -17.67
C SER A 117 15.30 -2.23 -17.99
N PRO A 118 15.28 -3.53 -18.32
CA PRO A 118 16.49 -4.29 -18.62
C PRO A 118 17.35 -3.68 -19.73
N GLU A 119 16.73 -3.16 -20.80
CA GLU A 119 17.42 -2.59 -21.97
C GLU A 119 17.93 -1.15 -21.72
N THR A 120 17.39 -0.46 -20.73
CA THR A 120 17.88 0.87 -20.33
C THR A 120 18.97 0.81 -19.27
N LEU A 121 19.17 -0.36 -18.64
CA LEU A 121 20.28 -0.54 -17.70
C LEU A 121 21.60 -0.31 -18.42
N TYR A 122 22.29 0.78 -18.06
CA TYR A 122 23.57 1.16 -18.66
C TYR A 122 24.76 0.50 -17.95
N GLY A 123 24.63 0.29 -16.64
CA GLY A 123 25.65 -0.29 -15.80
C GLY A 123 25.43 0.01 -14.33
N GLN A 124 26.45 -0.27 -13.54
CA GLN A 124 26.47 0.07 -12.13
C GLN A 124 27.65 1.00 -11.88
N GLN A 125 27.38 2.15 -11.27
CA GLN A 125 28.45 3.03 -10.81
C GLN A 125 29.18 2.32 -9.67
N LYS A 126 30.45 1.99 -9.87
CA LYS A 126 31.33 1.40 -8.85
C LYS A 126 31.78 2.47 -7.83
N VAL A 127 30.84 3.23 -7.30
CA VAL A 127 31.10 4.02 -6.09
C VAL A 127 31.06 3.01 -4.95
N LYS A 128 32.20 2.68 -4.39
CA LYS A 128 32.29 1.89 -3.16
C LYS A 128 31.27 2.48 -2.17
N ASP A 129 30.33 1.64 -1.73
CA ASP A 129 29.32 1.97 -0.74
C ASP A 129 28.25 3.01 -1.17
N MET A 130 27.72 2.93 -2.41
CA MET A 130 26.50 3.68 -2.75
C MET A 130 25.36 3.22 -1.84
N THR A 131 24.72 4.17 -1.14
CA THR A 131 23.63 3.91 -0.20
C THR A 131 22.56 5.00 -0.29
N VAL A 132 21.36 4.67 0.18
CA VAL A 132 20.25 5.64 0.32
C VAL A 132 20.70 6.85 1.18
N ASP A 133 21.46 6.61 2.26
CA ASP A 133 21.91 7.68 3.17
C ASP A 133 22.86 8.68 2.47
N LYS A 134 23.75 8.22 1.62
CA LYS A 134 24.65 9.14 0.87
C LYS A 134 23.90 10.06 -0.07
N LEU A 135 22.80 9.56 -0.70
CA LEU A 135 21.95 10.40 -1.54
C LEU A 135 21.08 11.34 -0.71
N LEU A 136 20.55 10.90 0.43
CA LEU A 136 19.81 11.75 1.36
C LEU A 136 20.65 12.91 1.87
N ASP A 137 21.91 12.63 2.24
CA ASP A 137 22.87 13.62 2.70
C ASP A 137 23.47 14.48 1.56
N LYS A 138 23.06 14.25 0.31
CA LYS A 138 23.61 14.90 -0.89
C LYS A 138 25.15 14.79 -1.00
N LYS A 139 25.72 13.69 -0.50
CA LYS A 139 27.17 13.42 -0.54
C LYS A 139 27.67 12.82 -1.85
N VAL A 140 26.78 12.60 -2.80
CA VAL A 140 27.10 12.06 -4.13
C VAL A 140 27.14 13.20 -5.13
N ASP A 141 28.25 13.34 -5.85
CA ASP A 141 28.32 14.26 -6.99
C ASP A 141 27.55 13.69 -8.17
N THR A 142 26.38 14.26 -8.43
CA THR A 142 25.51 13.88 -9.54
C THR A 142 25.63 14.77 -10.77
N SER A 143 26.52 15.78 -10.73
CA SER A 143 26.76 16.70 -11.87
C SER A 143 27.34 16.00 -13.09
N ILE A 144 27.96 14.84 -12.88
CA ILE A 144 28.55 14.00 -13.92
C ILE A 144 27.55 13.11 -14.67
N LEU A 145 26.30 13.02 -14.19
CA LEU A 145 25.25 12.19 -14.79
C LEU A 145 24.76 12.79 -16.10
N LYS A 146 25.40 12.42 -17.21
CA LYS A 146 24.98 12.83 -18.56
C LYS A 146 24.31 11.65 -19.26
N GLY A 147 23.04 11.80 -19.66
CA GLY A 147 22.29 10.78 -20.40
C GLY A 147 21.92 9.52 -19.57
N VAL A 148 22.11 9.56 -18.24
CA VAL A 148 21.75 8.47 -17.33
C VAL A 148 21.14 9.03 -16.03
N THR A 149 20.24 8.26 -15.44
CA THR A 149 19.72 8.49 -14.08
C THR A 149 20.36 7.51 -13.11
N LEU A 150 20.53 7.94 -11.87
CA LEU A 150 21.18 7.16 -10.81
C LEU A 150 20.14 6.68 -9.79
N THR A 151 20.17 5.38 -9.46
CA THR A 151 19.40 4.79 -8.35
C THR A 151 20.28 4.53 -7.12
N PRO A 152 19.72 4.44 -5.91
CA PRO A 152 20.50 4.36 -4.67
C PRO A 152 21.39 3.11 -4.52
N ASN A 153 21.10 2.03 -5.24
CA ASN A 153 21.95 0.85 -5.31
C ASN A 153 23.11 1.00 -6.33
N GLY A 154 23.26 2.19 -6.91
CA GLY A 154 24.30 2.51 -7.89
C GLY A 154 23.97 2.13 -9.33
N ALA A 155 22.81 1.55 -9.61
CA ALA A 155 22.40 1.26 -10.98
C ALA A 155 22.15 2.56 -11.76
N LEU A 156 22.59 2.56 -13.02
CA LEU A 156 22.43 3.66 -13.96
C LEU A 156 21.50 3.23 -15.10
N PHE A 157 20.50 4.05 -15.37
CA PHE A 157 19.56 3.80 -16.48
C PHE A 157 19.64 4.93 -17.49
N LYS A 158 19.61 4.59 -18.78
CA LYS A 158 19.65 5.57 -19.87
C LYS A 158 18.45 6.50 -19.86
N THR A 159 18.66 7.77 -20.26
CA THR A 159 17.59 8.78 -20.36
C THR A 159 17.33 9.25 -21.79
N ASP A 160 18.01 8.69 -22.77
CA ASP A 160 17.87 9.04 -24.20
C ASP A 160 16.66 8.33 -24.86
N THR A 161 16.34 7.13 -24.39
CA THR A 161 15.25 6.31 -24.92
C THR A 161 14.39 5.77 -23.78
N LYS A 162 13.08 5.75 -23.98
CA LYS A 162 12.14 5.20 -22.99
C LYS A 162 12.16 3.68 -23.02
N GLY A 163 12.33 3.06 -21.85
CA GLY A 163 12.32 1.62 -21.68
C GLY A 163 10.94 0.98 -21.87
N CYS A 164 10.91 -0.32 -22.20
CA CYS A 164 9.66 -1.05 -22.44
C CYS A 164 8.81 -1.18 -21.15
N LEU A 165 9.43 -1.39 -19.98
CA LEU A 165 8.70 -1.44 -18.71
C LEU A 165 8.05 -0.09 -18.35
N PRO A 166 8.76 1.04 -18.38
CA PRO A 166 8.14 2.37 -18.25
C PRO A 166 7.01 2.62 -19.24
N GLU A 167 7.17 2.22 -20.51
CA GLU A 167 6.16 2.44 -21.54
C GLU A 167 4.87 1.63 -21.28
N ILE A 168 5.01 0.35 -20.96
CA ILE A 168 3.88 -0.52 -20.60
C ILE A 168 3.20 -0.01 -19.33
N THR A 169 3.99 0.31 -18.29
CA THR A 169 3.51 0.75 -16.99
C THR A 169 2.74 2.06 -17.11
N GLU A 170 3.25 3.03 -17.88
CA GLU A 170 2.58 4.32 -18.07
C GLU A 170 1.27 4.16 -18.86
N SER A 171 1.25 3.34 -19.90
CA SER A 171 0.03 3.02 -20.64
C SER A 171 -1.03 2.41 -19.74
N MET A 172 -0.66 1.42 -18.93
CA MET A 172 -1.58 0.76 -18.00
C MET A 172 -2.09 1.71 -16.92
N TYR A 173 -1.24 2.61 -16.42
CA TYR A 173 -1.62 3.60 -15.43
C TYR A 173 -2.62 4.61 -16.00
N ASN A 174 -2.38 5.12 -17.18
CA ASN A 174 -3.28 6.06 -17.88
C ASN A 174 -4.65 5.42 -18.16
N ASP A 175 -4.65 4.16 -18.61
CA ASP A 175 -5.88 3.38 -18.79
C ASP A 175 -6.64 3.26 -17.46
N ARG A 176 -5.94 2.90 -16.38
CA ARG A 176 -6.54 2.80 -15.05
C ARG A 176 -7.19 4.10 -14.62
N VAL A 177 -6.50 5.23 -14.74
CA VAL A 177 -7.03 6.56 -14.39
C VAL A 177 -8.29 6.87 -15.21
N THR A 178 -8.26 6.58 -16.50
CA THR A 178 -9.39 6.79 -17.42
C THR A 178 -10.61 5.97 -17.00
N PHE A 179 -10.42 4.67 -16.73
CA PHE A 179 -11.54 3.80 -16.35
C PHE A 179 -12.02 4.07 -14.91
N LYS A 180 -11.13 4.44 -13.99
CA LYS A 180 -11.53 4.89 -12.63
C LYS A 180 -12.44 6.14 -12.73
N ARG A 181 -12.09 7.10 -13.58
CA ARG A 181 -12.90 8.30 -13.80
C ARG A 181 -14.29 7.93 -14.37
N LYS A 182 -14.35 7.13 -15.43
CA LYS A 182 -15.63 6.67 -16.01
C LYS A 182 -16.50 5.93 -14.99
N MET A 183 -15.89 5.11 -14.14
CA MET A 183 -16.59 4.43 -13.04
C MET A 183 -17.20 5.42 -12.05
N LEU A 184 -16.44 6.45 -11.67
CA LEU A 184 -16.92 7.47 -10.72
C LEU A 184 -18.03 8.34 -11.33
N GLU A 185 -17.91 8.73 -12.60
CA GLU A 185 -18.94 9.44 -13.36
C GLU A 185 -20.24 8.63 -13.42
N ALA A 186 -20.15 7.34 -13.79
CA ALA A 186 -21.31 6.45 -13.83
C ALA A 186 -21.95 6.23 -12.45
N LYS A 187 -21.14 6.15 -11.38
CA LYS A 187 -21.64 6.09 -10.00
C LYS A 187 -22.40 7.36 -9.61
N GLN A 188 -21.86 8.53 -9.94
CA GLN A 188 -22.52 9.80 -9.66
C GLN A 188 -23.84 9.92 -10.42
N GLU A 189 -23.86 9.51 -11.69
CA GLU A 189 -25.09 9.49 -12.49
C GLU A 189 -26.12 8.49 -11.94
N TYR A 190 -25.68 7.33 -11.50
CA TYR A 190 -26.55 6.35 -10.83
C TYR A 190 -27.14 6.93 -9.52
N GLU A 191 -26.35 7.63 -8.72
CA GLU A 191 -26.88 8.27 -7.50
C GLU A 191 -27.97 9.31 -7.83
N ASN A 192 -27.85 10.02 -8.93
CA ASN A 192 -28.79 11.05 -9.36
C ASN A 192 -30.05 10.46 -10.01
N THR A 193 -29.90 9.42 -10.83
CA THR A 193 -30.98 8.88 -11.67
C THR A 193 -31.57 7.57 -11.18
N LYS A 194 -30.79 6.79 -10.43
CA LYS A 194 -31.07 5.40 -10.01
C LYS A 194 -31.35 4.46 -11.19
N ASP A 195 -30.85 4.79 -12.42
CA ASP A 195 -31.02 3.92 -13.58
C ASP A 195 -30.23 2.61 -13.42
N PRO A 196 -30.90 1.43 -13.37
CA PRO A 196 -30.22 0.14 -13.18
C PRO A 196 -29.21 -0.22 -14.28
N LYS A 197 -29.32 0.36 -15.47
CA LYS A 197 -28.40 0.12 -16.60
C LYS A 197 -26.98 0.57 -16.25
N LEU A 198 -26.85 1.64 -15.48
CA LEU A 198 -25.56 2.17 -15.04
C LEU A 198 -24.79 1.21 -14.11
N LEU A 199 -25.47 0.31 -13.39
CA LEU A 199 -24.82 -0.71 -12.57
C LEU A 199 -23.90 -1.62 -13.37
N LYS A 200 -24.30 -1.95 -14.61
CA LYS A 200 -23.47 -2.75 -15.50
C LYS A 200 -22.20 -1.99 -15.94
N ASP A 201 -22.34 -0.73 -16.27
CA ASP A 201 -21.19 0.11 -16.64
C ASP A 201 -20.25 0.35 -15.45
N ILE A 202 -20.80 0.59 -14.28
CA ILE A 202 -20.03 0.71 -13.02
C ILE A 202 -19.20 -0.56 -12.78
N SER A 203 -19.84 -1.74 -12.85
CA SER A 203 -19.15 -3.03 -12.67
C SER A 203 -18.05 -3.22 -13.71
N ARG A 204 -18.36 -3.00 -14.98
CA ARG A 204 -17.41 -3.13 -16.10
C ARG A 204 -16.19 -2.21 -15.92
N TYR A 205 -16.39 -0.93 -15.66
CA TYR A 205 -15.30 0.02 -15.49
C TYR A 205 -14.49 -0.27 -14.24
N ASN A 206 -15.15 -0.72 -13.16
CA ASN A 206 -14.49 -1.15 -11.95
C ASN A 206 -13.58 -2.36 -12.19
N ASN A 207 -14.05 -3.38 -12.90
CA ASN A 207 -13.26 -4.56 -13.22
C ASN A 207 -12.03 -4.22 -14.06
N ILE A 208 -12.17 -3.36 -15.07
CA ILE A 208 -11.04 -2.93 -15.90
C ILE A 208 -10.01 -2.16 -15.07
N GLN A 209 -10.44 -1.16 -14.26
CA GLN A 209 -9.50 -0.39 -13.45
C GLN A 209 -8.83 -1.23 -12.35
N MET A 210 -9.54 -2.22 -11.77
CA MET A 210 -8.98 -3.16 -10.81
C MET A 210 -7.98 -4.13 -11.46
N ALA A 211 -8.29 -4.65 -12.64
CA ALA A 211 -7.36 -5.46 -13.42
C ALA A 211 -6.03 -4.72 -13.66
N LYS A 212 -6.11 -3.45 -14.10
CA LYS A 212 -4.93 -2.61 -14.30
C LYS A 212 -4.17 -2.34 -12.99
N LYS A 213 -4.88 -2.10 -11.87
CA LYS A 213 -4.27 -1.90 -10.55
C LYS A 213 -3.49 -3.13 -10.10
N ILE A 214 -4.09 -4.32 -10.22
CA ILE A 214 -3.45 -5.58 -9.83
C ILE A 214 -2.22 -5.85 -10.71
N SER A 215 -2.36 -5.67 -12.02
CA SER A 215 -1.27 -5.84 -12.98
C SER A 215 -0.09 -4.91 -12.67
N LEU A 216 -0.34 -3.62 -12.46
CA LEU A 216 0.69 -2.64 -12.11
C LEU A 216 1.44 -3.02 -10.83
N ASN A 217 0.70 -3.39 -9.79
CA ASN A 217 1.30 -3.75 -8.50
C ASN A 217 2.08 -5.08 -8.56
N SER A 218 1.76 -5.95 -9.53
CA SER A 218 2.48 -7.23 -9.72
C SER A 218 3.79 -7.10 -10.51
N ALA A 219 4.05 -5.96 -11.15
CA ALA A 219 5.25 -5.73 -11.96
C ALA A 219 6.55 -5.99 -11.20
N TYR A 220 6.71 -5.34 -10.04
CA TYR A 220 7.88 -5.52 -9.19
C TYR A 220 8.05 -6.97 -8.75
N GLY A 221 6.95 -7.66 -8.36
CA GLY A 221 6.99 -9.06 -7.98
C GLY A 221 7.44 -9.99 -9.11
N ALA A 222 7.14 -9.65 -10.37
CA ALA A 222 7.64 -10.38 -11.53
C ALA A 222 9.14 -10.13 -11.73
N ILE A 223 9.57 -8.87 -11.73
CA ILE A 223 10.98 -8.48 -11.94
C ILE A 223 11.91 -9.11 -10.89
N GLY A 224 11.49 -9.15 -9.63
CA GLY A 224 12.26 -9.77 -8.54
C GLY A 224 12.19 -11.30 -8.45
N ASN A 225 11.54 -11.97 -9.40
CA ASN A 225 11.38 -13.42 -9.39
C ASN A 225 12.38 -14.10 -10.30
N ALA A 226 13.19 -15.02 -9.75
CA ALA A 226 14.24 -15.75 -10.50
C ALA A 226 13.72 -16.56 -11.71
N TYR A 227 12.43 -16.91 -11.76
CA TYR A 227 11.81 -17.58 -12.90
C TYR A 227 11.37 -16.64 -14.02
N PHE A 228 11.53 -15.31 -13.82
CA PHE A 228 11.18 -14.33 -14.83
C PHE A 228 12.26 -14.25 -15.92
N ARG A 229 11.86 -14.10 -17.17
CA ARG A 229 12.78 -13.98 -18.33
C ARG A 229 13.75 -12.81 -18.20
N TYR A 230 13.26 -11.71 -17.65
CA TYR A 230 13.97 -10.45 -17.49
C TYR A 230 14.42 -10.22 -16.04
N TYR A 231 14.56 -11.33 -15.27
CA TYR A 231 15.07 -11.23 -13.92
C TYR A 231 16.45 -10.60 -13.88
N ASP A 232 16.57 -9.55 -13.12
CA ASP A 232 17.83 -8.90 -12.80
C ASP A 232 17.74 -8.35 -11.38
N LEU A 233 18.65 -8.80 -10.52
CA LEU A 233 18.67 -8.42 -9.11
C LEU A 233 18.92 -6.91 -8.95
N LEU A 234 19.83 -6.36 -9.76
CA LEU A 234 20.17 -4.94 -9.74
C LEU A 234 18.97 -4.06 -10.12
N VAL A 235 18.18 -4.51 -11.11
CA VAL A 235 16.95 -3.83 -11.53
C VAL A 235 15.86 -3.89 -10.44
N ALA A 236 15.69 -5.06 -9.81
CA ALA A 236 14.72 -5.22 -8.74
C ALA A 236 15.07 -4.38 -7.50
N GLU A 237 16.33 -4.39 -7.09
CA GLU A 237 16.84 -3.61 -5.97
C GLU A 237 16.80 -2.10 -6.26
N ALA A 238 17.02 -1.68 -7.50
CA ALA A 238 16.88 -0.28 -7.91
C ALA A 238 15.48 0.26 -7.60
N ILE A 239 14.42 -0.54 -7.78
CA ILE A 239 13.04 -0.13 -7.46
C ILE A 239 12.84 0.06 -5.96
N THR A 240 13.26 -0.91 -5.14
CA THR A 240 13.05 -0.83 -3.69
C THR A 240 13.89 0.25 -3.03
N THR A 241 15.15 0.37 -3.40
CA THR A 241 16.04 1.41 -2.84
C THR A 241 15.62 2.81 -3.29
N SER A 242 15.10 2.98 -4.50
CA SER A 242 14.50 4.25 -4.95
C SER A 242 13.23 4.57 -4.17
N GLY A 243 12.44 3.56 -3.79
CA GLY A 243 11.29 3.73 -2.90
C GLY A 243 11.72 4.18 -1.49
N GLN A 244 12.75 3.54 -0.93
CA GLN A 244 13.33 3.95 0.35
C GLN A 244 13.85 5.40 0.30
N LEU A 245 14.55 5.76 -0.77
CA LEU A 245 15.03 7.14 -0.95
C LEU A 245 13.87 8.13 -1.01
N SER A 246 12.82 7.83 -1.79
CA SER A 246 11.68 8.73 -1.98
C SER A 246 10.94 9.01 -0.67
N ILE A 247 10.67 7.97 0.12
CA ILE A 247 9.91 8.14 1.37
C ILE A 247 10.77 8.83 2.45
N ARG A 248 12.04 8.50 2.56
CA ARG A 248 12.96 9.13 3.53
C ARG A 248 13.32 10.56 3.16
N TRP A 249 13.44 10.87 1.85
CA TRP A 249 13.63 12.23 1.36
C TRP A 249 12.51 13.16 1.80
N ILE A 250 11.25 12.73 1.60
CA ILE A 250 10.12 13.57 1.98
C ILE A 250 9.92 13.64 3.50
N GLU A 251 10.26 12.59 4.24
CA GLU A 251 10.28 12.60 5.69
C GLU A 251 11.23 13.69 6.24
N HIS A 252 12.46 13.74 5.73
CA HIS A 252 13.43 14.76 6.12
C HIS A 252 12.96 16.15 5.72
N ALA A 253 12.53 16.34 4.48
CA ALA A 253 12.08 17.64 3.99
C ALA A 253 10.87 18.19 4.76
N LEU A 254 9.89 17.35 5.09
CA LEU A 254 8.72 17.73 5.88
C LEU A 254 9.07 18.10 7.31
N ASN A 255 9.98 17.37 7.95
CA ASN A 255 10.48 17.72 9.28
C ASN A 255 11.20 19.07 9.29
N GLU A 256 12.08 19.33 8.34
CA GLU A 256 12.77 20.62 8.21
C GLU A 256 11.78 21.77 7.95
N TYR A 257 10.83 21.57 7.04
CA TYR A 257 9.81 22.55 6.73
C TYR A 257 8.94 22.92 7.93
N LEU A 258 8.45 21.91 8.66
CA LEU A 258 7.61 22.14 9.83
C LEU A 258 8.39 22.72 11.01
N ASN A 259 9.65 22.35 11.23
CA ASN A 259 10.50 22.96 12.22
C ASN A 259 10.73 24.45 11.92
N THR A 260 10.99 24.80 10.67
CA THR A 260 11.14 26.19 10.23
C THR A 260 9.83 26.98 10.41
N LEU A 261 8.69 26.42 9.97
CA LEU A 261 7.37 27.06 10.05
C LEU A 261 6.91 27.34 11.48
N LEU A 262 7.19 26.40 12.39
CA LEU A 262 6.72 26.45 13.76
C LEU A 262 7.74 27.05 14.74
N GLY A 263 8.98 27.29 14.28
CA GLY A 263 10.07 27.80 15.11
C GLY A 263 10.53 26.80 16.15
N THR A 264 10.58 25.51 15.80
CA THR A 264 11.06 24.43 16.66
C THR A 264 12.42 23.92 16.17
N ASP A 265 13.20 23.32 17.06
CA ASP A 265 14.50 22.75 16.74
C ASP A 265 14.43 21.22 16.77
N LYS A 266 14.76 20.59 15.64
CA LYS A 266 14.89 19.12 15.47
C LYS A 266 13.72 18.29 16.01
N HIS A 267 12.51 18.86 16.01
CA HIS A 267 11.32 18.12 16.40
C HIS A 267 10.91 17.17 15.28
N ASP A 268 10.65 15.92 15.63
CA ASP A 268 10.18 14.93 14.66
C ASP A 268 8.64 14.97 14.56
N TYR A 269 8.15 15.61 13.51
CA TYR A 269 6.72 15.71 13.21
C TYR A 269 6.19 14.49 12.45
N VAL A 270 7.08 13.72 11.80
CA VAL A 270 6.70 12.51 11.08
C VAL A 270 6.65 11.33 12.03
N LEU A 271 5.46 11.01 12.51
CA LEU A 271 5.21 9.97 13.51
C LEU A 271 5.57 8.56 13.03
N ALA A 272 5.31 8.29 11.76
CA ALA A 272 5.56 7.01 11.12
C ALA A 272 5.64 7.18 9.62
N SER A 273 6.31 6.23 8.94
CA SER A 273 6.21 6.03 7.50
C SER A 273 6.15 4.54 7.19
N ASP A 274 5.43 4.17 6.14
CA ASP A 274 5.31 2.78 5.70
C ASP A 274 5.28 2.70 4.18
N THR A 275 6.40 2.32 3.60
CA THR A 275 6.58 2.05 2.16
C THR A 275 6.32 3.28 1.27
N ASP A 276 5.08 3.75 1.20
CA ASP A 276 4.57 4.83 0.34
C ASP A 276 3.79 5.90 1.08
N SER A 277 3.61 5.78 2.40
CA SER A 277 2.85 6.73 3.21
C SER A 277 3.66 7.35 4.34
N VAL A 278 3.37 8.61 4.66
CA VAL A 278 3.89 9.33 5.83
C VAL A 278 2.73 9.81 6.70
N TYR A 279 2.92 9.75 8.01
CA TYR A 279 1.96 10.18 9.03
C TYR A 279 2.56 11.31 9.84
N ILE A 280 1.90 12.47 9.84
CA ILE A 280 2.45 13.71 10.38
C ILE A 280 1.50 14.26 11.45
N THR A 281 2.04 14.65 12.61
CA THR A 281 1.26 15.39 13.60
C THR A 281 1.29 16.89 13.32
N PHE A 282 0.12 17.50 13.38
CA PHE A 282 -0.08 18.95 13.28
C PHE A 282 -0.53 19.56 14.61
N ASP A 283 -0.40 18.84 15.72
CA ASP A 283 -0.84 19.27 17.04
C ASP A 283 -0.28 20.66 17.43
N LYS A 284 1.03 20.87 17.25
CA LYS A 284 1.64 22.18 17.54
C LYS A 284 1.12 23.31 16.65
N LEU A 285 0.82 23.01 15.38
CA LEU A 285 0.23 23.99 14.47
C LEU A 285 -1.20 24.34 14.89
N VAL A 286 -2.02 23.34 15.19
CA VAL A 286 -3.39 23.53 15.64
C VAL A 286 -3.43 24.31 16.95
N ASN A 287 -2.60 23.96 17.93
CA ASN A 287 -2.53 24.66 19.20
C ASN A 287 -2.08 26.12 19.03
N LYS A 288 -1.16 26.41 18.11
CA LYS A 288 -0.69 27.78 17.79
C LYS A 288 -1.80 28.64 17.16
N VAL A 289 -2.69 28.03 16.36
CA VAL A 289 -3.74 28.76 15.61
C VAL A 289 -5.04 28.88 16.40
N PHE A 290 -5.47 27.80 17.05
CA PHE A 290 -6.80 27.70 17.69
C PHE A 290 -6.76 27.82 19.22
N GLY A 291 -5.59 27.67 19.85
CA GLY A 291 -5.45 27.66 21.31
C GLY A 291 -6.27 26.56 21.98
N GLU A 292 -6.86 26.87 23.15
CA GLU A 292 -7.62 25.89 23.93
C GLU A 292 -9.07 25.65 23.43
N ARG A 293 -9.62 26.56 22.64
CA ARG A 293 -10.98 26.42 22.08
C ARG A 293 -10.96 25.69 20.75
N GLN A 294 -11.08 24.39 20.81
CA GLN A 294 -10.97 23.53 19.65
C GLN A 294 -12.36 23.15 19.08
N ASP A 295 -12.78 23.85 18.03
CA ASP A 295 -13.88 23.43 17.17
C ASP A 295 -13.34 22.40 16.14
N THR A 296 -13.63 21.14 16.34
CA THR A 296 -13.15 20.03 15.49
C THR A 296 -13.43 20.28 14.00
N THR A 297 -14.61 20.76 13.65
CA THR A 297 -15.00 21.00 12.25
C THR A 297 -14.15 22.08 11.62
N LYS A 298 -13.90 23.19 12.35
CA LYS A 298 -13.05 24.29 11.87
C LYS A 298 -11.60 23.81 11.69
N ILE A 299 -11.10 23.03 12.64
CA ILE A 299 -9.72 22.51 12.57
C ILE A 299 -9.57 21.57 11.36
N ILE A 300 -10.52 20.66 11.11
CA ILE A 300 -10.47 19.75 9.99
C ILE A 300 -10.47 20.53 8.66
N ASN A 301 -11.31 21.57 8.52
CA ASN A 301 -11.34 22.42 7.32
C ASN A 301 -10.03 23.20 7.15
N PHE A 302 -9.45 23.68 8.24
CA PHE A 302 -8.15 24.34 8.23
C PHE A 302 -7.04 23.37 7.79
N LEU A 303 -6.98 22.15 8.36
CA LEU A 303 -6.00 21.16 8.01
C LEU A 303 -6.13 20.72 6.55
N ASP A 304 -7.33 20.55 6.04
CA ASP A 304 -7.60 20.24 4.63
C ASP A 304 -7.07 21.36 3.71
N THR A 305 -7.33 22.62 4.08
CA THR A 305 -6.81 23.79 3.36
C THR A 305 -5.27 23.85 3.39
N ILE A 306 -4.67 23.61 4.56
CA ILE A 306 -3.20 23.56 4.71
C ILE A 306 -2.59 22.42 3.90
N ALA A 307 -3.22 21.24 3.92
CA ALA A 307 -2.76 20.10 3.13
C ALA A 307 -2.66 20.47 1.65
N THR A 308 -3.76 20.99 1.07
CA THR A 308 -3.86 21.26 -0.36
C THR A 308 -3.06 22.48 -0.81
N GLN A 309 -3.03 23.56 0.01
CA GLN A 309 -2.42 24.84 -0.40
C GLN A 309 -0.95 25.00 0.01
N LYS A 310 -0.47 24.23 0.98
CA LYS A 310 0.90 24.37 1.52
C LYS A 310 1.68 23.08 1.48
N ILE A 311 1.15 21.99 2.06
CA ILE A 311 1.93 20.75 2.22
C ILE A 311 2.10 20.02 0.88
N GLU A 312 1.02 19.80 0.13
CA GLU A 312 1.12 19.13 -1.18
C GLU A 312 2.01 19.88 -2.18
N PRO A 313 1.91 21.23 -2.34
CA PRO A 313 2.84 21.96 -3.20
C PRO A 313 4.29 21.90 -2.73
N PHE A 314 4.53 21.88 -1.41
CA PHE A 314 5.87 21.69 -0.87
C PHE A 314 6.41 20.29 -1.19
N ILE A 315 5.59 19.26 -1.04
CA ILE A 315 5.94 17.87 -1.39
C ILE A 315 6.29 17.77 -2.88
N ASP A 316 5.46 18.34 -3.77
CA ASP A 316 5.69 18.33 -5.21
C ASP A 316 7.00 19.05 -5.58
N LYS A 317 7.33 20.16 -4.92
CA LYS A 317 8.60 20.85 -5.07
C LYS A 317 9.78 19.99 -4.61
N SER A 318 9.65 19.38 -3.44
CA SER A 318 10.71 18.50 -2.87
C SER A 318 11.00 17.30 -3.77
N TYR A 319 9.96 16.67 -4.34
CA TYR A 319 10.16 15.58 -5.30
C TYR A 319 10.75 16.05 -6.64
N SER A 320 10.45 17.28 -7.06
CA SER A 320 11.09 17.87 -8.24
C SER A 320 12.58 18.11 -8.00
N GLU A 321 12.97 18.51 -6.80
CA GLU A 321 14.38 18.65 -6.41
C GLU A 321 15.09 17.28 -6.40
N LEU A 322 14.44 16.23 -5.84
CA LEU A 322 15.00 14.87 -5.88
C LEU A 322 15.19 14.39 -7.32
N ALA A 323 14.16 14.56 -8.17
CA ALA A 323 14.23 14.15 -9.56
C ALA A 323 15.38 14.84 -10.31
N GLY A 324 15.58 16.15 -10.09
CA GLY A 324 16.73 16.89 -10.61
C GLY A 324 18.07 16.38 -10.08
N TYR A 325 18.14 16.12 -8.76
CA TYR A 325 19.36 15.64 -8.12
C TYR A 325 19.86 14.31 -8.68
N VAL A 326 18.98 13.34 -8.89
CA VAL A 326 19.35 12.02 -9.44
C VAL A 326 19.33 11.97 -10.97
N ASN A 327 19.14 13.09 -11.64
CA ASN A 327 18.96 13.19 -13.09
C ASN A 327 17.87 12.23 -13.62
N ALA A 328 16.71 12.21 -12.97
CA ALA A 328 15.62 11.31 -13.32
C ALA A 328 15.13 11.52 -14.75
N TYR A 329 14.70 10.45 -15.41
CA TYR A 329 14.10 10.50 -16.74
C TYR A 329 12.84 11.39 -16.80
N SER A 330 12.05 11.35 -15.74
CA SER A 330 10.88 12.23 -15.59
C SER A 330 10.55 12.38 -14.10
N ASN A 331 9.83 13.46 -13.72
CA ASN A 331 9.25 13.55 -12.38
C ASN A 331 7.86 12.90 -12.36
N LYS A 332 7.69 11.82 -11.62
CA LYS A 332 6.44 11.05 -11.52
C LYS A 332 5.94 10.89 -10.10
N MET A 333 6.69 11.34 -9.09
CA MET A 333 6.24 11.26 -7.71
C MET A 333 5.10 12.24 -7.47
N ASN A 334 3.97 11.71 -7.02
CA ASN A 334 2.80 12.50 -6.64
C ASN A 334 2.24 11.92 -5.34
N MET A 335 2.33 12.71 -4.27
CA MET A 335 1.85 12.35 -2.95
C MET A 335 0.66 13.24 -2.59
N LYS A 336 -0.42 12.63 -2.17
CA LYS A 336 -1.67 13.31 -1.82
C LYS A 336 -2.11 12.98 -0.41
N ARG A 337 -2.85 13.91 0.21
CA ARG A 337 -3.46 13.68 1.50
C ARG A 337 -4.45 12.51 1.42
N GLU A 338 -4.29 11.54 2.29
CA GLU A 338 -5.19 10.42 2.41
C GLU A 338 -6.16 10.59 3.59
N VAL A 339 -5.65 10.86 4.81
CA VAL A 339 -6.49 10.92 6.02
C VAL A 339 -6.30 12.23 6.77
N ILE A 340 -7.37 12.73 7.39
CA ILE A 340 -7.34 13.69 8.50
C ILE A 340 -7.97 13.03 9.72
N ALA A 341 -7.21 12.91 10.79
CA ALA A 341 -7.65 12.33 12.06
C ALA A 341 -7.38 13.32 13.20
N ASP A 342 -8.32 13.40 14.16
CA ASP A 342 -8.11 14.18 15.39
C ASP A 342 -7.17 13.47 16.36
N LYS A 343 -7.16 12.12 16.34
CA LYS A 343 -6.29 11.27 17.16
C LYS A 343 -5.74 10.10 16.37
N GLY A 344 -4.51 9.74 16.67
CA GLY A 344 -3.86 8.54 16.17
C GLY A 344 -3.04 7.85 17.24
N ILE A 345 -3.04 6.53 17.27
CA ILE A 345 -2.27 5.72 18.23
C ILE A 345 -1.38 4.76 17.44
N TRP A 346 -0.09 4.77 17.74
CA TRP A 346 0.87 3.79 17.24
C TRP A 346 1.35 2.90 18.37
N THR A 347 1.30 1.58 18.17
CA THR A 347 1.82 0.59 19.12
C THR A 347 3.10 -0.07 18.63
N ALA A 348 3.28 -0.19 17.33
CA ALA A 348 4.48 -0.75 16.67
C ALA A 348 4.44 -0.45 15.15
N LYS A 349 5.49 -0.83 14.43
CA LYS A 349 5.49 -0.82 12.95
C LYS A 349 4.26 -1.54 12.41
N LYS A 350 3.55 -0.89 11.46
CA LYS A 350 2.34 -1.42 10.81
C LYS A 350 1.18 -1.72 11.77
N ARG A 351 1.21 -1.16 12.98
CA ARG A 351 0.17 -1.36 14.02
C ARG A 351 -0.27 0.00 14.56
N TYR A 352 -1.38 0.51 14.02
CA TYR A 352 -1.91 1.83 14.40
C TYR A 352 -3.42 1.92 14.26
N ILE A 353 -3.98 2.93 14.90
CA ILE A 353 -5.39 3.29 14.86
C ILE A 353 -5.49 4.80 14.62
N LEU A 354 -6.34 5.22 13.68
CA LEU A 354 -6.68 6.62 13.44
C LEU A 354 -8.18 6.84 13.66
N ASN A 355 -8.54 7.89 14.36
CA ASN A 355 -9.93 8.37 14.44
C ASN A 355 -10.16 9.35 13.27
N ALA A 356 -10.51 8.79 12.11
CA ALA A 356 -10.53 9.50 10.84
C ALA A 356 -11.83 10.27 10.64
N HIS A 357 -11.72 11.57 10.41
CA HIS A 357 -12.81 12.46 10.03
C HIS A 357 -12.95 12.64 8.51
N ASP A 358 -11.85 12.44 7.79
CA ASP A 358 -11.79 12.52 6.33
C ASP A 358 -10.86 11.44 5.78
N VAL A 359 -11.28 10.75 4.73
CA VAL A 359 -10.46 9.77 4.00
C VAL A 359 -10.60 10.02 2.51
N GLU A 360 -9.51 10.33 1.83
CA GLU A 360 -9.46 10.62 0.39
C GLU A 360 -10.48 11.71 -0.06
N GLY A 361 -10.75 12.70 0.80
CA GLY A 361 -11.72 13.78 0.53
C GLY A 361 -13.18 13.44 0.90
N VAL A 362 -13.45 12.21 1.36
CA VAL A 362 -14.76 11.84 1.89
C VAL A 362 -14.85 12.25 3.36
N ARG A 363 -15.66 13.27 3.63
CA ARG A 363 -15.90 13.78 4.99
C ARG A 363 -16.99 12.98 5.69
N TYR A 364 -16.64 12.41 6.84
CA TYR A 364 -17.60 11.65 7.66
C TYR A 364 -18.34 12.56 8.64
N LYS A 365 -19.63 12.28 8.88
CA LYS A 365 -20.44 12.96 9.92
C LYS A 365 -19.95 12.59 11.32
N GLU A 366 -19.68 11.31 11.52
CA GLU A 366 -19.08 10.75 12.73
C GLU A 366 -17.74 10.13 12.33
N PRO A 367 -16.67 10.35 13.12
CA PRO A 367 -15.36 9.82 12.79
C PRO A 367 -15.36 8.29 12.74
N GLN A 368 -14.57 7.73 11.86
CA GLN A 368 -14.43 6.30 11.69
C GLN A 368 -13.05 5.81 12.07
N LEU A 369 -12.96 4.65 12.72
CA LEU A 369 -11.68 4.07 13.07
C LEU A 369 -11.04 3.39 11.85
N LYS A 370 -9.90 3.94 11.39
CA LYS A 370 -9.00 3.26 10.47
C LYS A 370 -8.00 2.45 11.30
N ILE A 371 -8.12 1.12 11.25
CA ILE A 371 -7.34 0.20 12.10
C ILE A 371 -6.42 -0.64 11.21
N MET A 372 -5.13 -0.67 11.52
CA MET A 372 -4.13 -1.45 10.80
C MET A 372 -3.33 -2.34 11.75
N GLY A 373 -3.21 -3.63 11.39
CA GLY A 373 -2.36 -4.60 12.07
C GLY A 373 -2.75 -4.98 13.50
N ILE A 374 -3.82 -4.40 14.05
CA ILE A 374 -4.35 -4.67 15.39
C ILE A 374 -5.25 -5.92 15.34
N GLU A 375 -5.37 -6.61 16.45
CA GLU A 375 -6.16 -7.85 16.59
C GLU A 375 -7.63 -7.67 16.23
N ALA A 376 -8.18 -6.45 16.35
CA ALA A 376 -9.55 -6.09 15.96
C ALA A 376 -9.89 -6.36 14.48
N VAL A 377 -8.90 -6.46 13.60
CA VAL A 377 -9.10 -6.67 12.15
C VAL A 377 -8.52 -8.00 11.65
N LYS A 378 -7.90 -8.80 12.52
CA LYS A 378 -7.33 -10.10 12.14
C LYS A 378 -8.42 -11.17 12.11
N SER A 379 -8.47 -11.96 11.06
CA SER A 379 -9.40 -13.09 10.93
C SER A 379 -9.18 -14.19 11.98
N SER A 380 -7.96 -14.33 12.49
CA SER A 380 -7.63 -15.27 13.55
C SER A 380 -8.18 -14.88 14.93
N THR A 381 -8.56 -13.61 15.14
CA THR A 381 -9.16 -13.18 16.40
C THR A 381 -10.65 -13.56 16.39
N PRO A 382 -11.16 -14.20 17.44
CA PRO A 382 -12.58 -14.56 17.55
C PRO A 382 -13.51 -13.36 17.31
N ALA A 383 -14.63 -13.60 16.65
CA ALA A 383 -15.55 -12.52 16.24
C ALA A 383 -16.05 -11.64 17.39
N PRO A 384 -16.47 -12.19 18.56
CA PRO A 384 -16.86 -11.40 19.72
C PRO A 384 -15.73 -10.49 20.21
N CYS A 385 -14.48 -11.01 20.26
CA CYS A 385 -13.32 -10.24 20.68
C CYS A 385 -12.99 -9.10 19.71
N ARG A 386 -13.11 -9.33 18.41
CA ARG A 386 -12.84 -8.28 17.39
C ARG A 386 -13.75 -7.06 17.57
N GLN A 387 -15.03 -7.29 17.80
CA GLN A 387 -15.97 -6.19 18.00
C GLN A 387 -15.68 -5.45 19.32
N LYS A 388 -15.44 -6.17 20.41
CA LYS A 388 -15.16 -5.57 21.72
C LYS A 388 -13.84 -4.80 21.72
N ILE A 389 -12.81 -5.25 20.99
CA ILE A 389 -11.57 -4.46 20.81
C ILE A 389 -11.89 -3.14 20.08
N LYS A 390 -12.73 -3.16 19.04
CA LYS A 390 -13.12 -1.91 18.35
C LYS A 390 -13.87 -0.95 19.29
N ASP A 391 -14.76 -1.48 20.13
CA ASP A 391 -15.51 -0.68 21.10
C ASP A 391 -14.57 -0.10 22.19
N ALA A 392 -13.63 -0.90 22.69
CA ALA A 392 -12.58 -0.42 23.59
C ALA A 392 -11.73 0.69 22.97
N LEU A 393 -11.36 0.56 21.68
CA LEU A 393 -10.61 1.60 20.96
C LEU A 393 -11.40 2.91 20.84
N LYS A 394 -12.72 2.87 20.66
CA LYS A 394 -13.57 4.08 20.69
C LYS A 394 -13.54 4.75 22.08
N ILE A 395 -13.60 3.95 23.15
CA ILE A 395 -13.48 4.47 24.52
C ILE A 395 -12.12 5.11 24.74
N ILE A 396 -11.04 4.48 24.30
CA ILE A 396 -9.66 5.03 24.39
C ILE A 396 -9.57 6.37 23.66
N MET A 397 -10.23 6.51 22.51
CA MET A 397 -10.19 7.75 21.72
C MET A 397 -11.00 8.90 22.34
N SER A 398 -12.07 8.61 23.07
CA SER A 398 -13.03 9.62 23.56
C SER A 398 -13.25 9.65 25.06
N GLY A 399 -12.91 8.59 25.77
CA GLY A 399 -13.18 8.42 27.19
C GLY A 399 -11.95 8.53 28.07
N ASP A 400 -12.09 8.05 29.28
CA ASP A 400 -11.04 7.99 30.28
C ASP A 400 -10.71 6.55 30.70
N GLU A 401 -9.66 6.38 31.49
CA GLU A 401 -9.21 5.08 31.99
C GLU A 401 -10.27 4.35 32.80
N LYS A 402 -11.10 5.08 33.56
CA LYS A 402 -12.15 4.49 34.40
C LYS A 402 -13.25 3.85 33.52
N MET A 403 -13.66 4.56 32.47
CA MET A 403 -14.63 4.01 31.50
C MET A 403 -14.09 2.75 30.82
N LEU A 404 -12.83 2.76 30.43
CA LEU A 404 -12.17 1.60 29.81
C LEU A 404 -12.12 0.42 30.80
N ASN A 405 -11.72 0.64 32.03
CA ASN A 405 -11.65 -0.40 33.07
C ASN A 405 -13.05 -1.01 33.34
N THR A 406 -14.09 -0.19 33.42
CA THR A 406 -15.46 -0.66 33.59
C THR A 406 -15.87 -1.55 32.40
N PHE A 407 -15.65 -1.09 31.18
CA PHE A 407 -15.92 -1.85 29.97
C PHE A 407 -15.20 -3.20 29.91
N ILE A 408 -13.92 -3.23 30.33
CA ILE A 408 -13.13 -4.47 30.37
C ILE A 408 -13.71 -5.47 31.38
N GLN A 409 -14.13 -5.00 32.58
CA GLN A 409 -14.73 -5.87 33.58
C GLN A 409 -16.07 -6.45 33.11
N GLU A 410 -16.94 -5.62 32.53
CA GLU A 410 -18.22 -6.07 31.95
C GLU A 410 -18.02 -7.11 30.84
N PHE A 411 -17.05 -6.86 29.93
CA PHE A 411 -16.74 -7.81 28.87
C PHE A 411 -16.14 -9.11 29.41
N ARG A 412 -15.34 -9.06 30.46
CA ARG A 412 -14.79 -10.27 31.09
C ARG A 412 -15.92 -11.19 31.60
N GLU A 413 -16.93 -10.63 32.21
CA GLU A 413 -18.11 -11.38 32.71
C GLU A 413 -18.93 -11.96 31.53
N GLU A 414 -19.11 -11.20 30.47
CA GLU A 414 -19.76 -11.64 29.23
C GLU A 414 -18.98 -12.76 28.55
N PHE A 415 -17.67 -12.59 28.40
CA PHE A 415 -16.77 -13.54 27.74
C PHE A 415 -16.80 -14.92 28.39
N MET A 416 -16.85 -15.01 29.71
CA MET A 416 -16.93 -16.28 30.45
C MET A 416 -18.22 -17.05 30.21
N LYS A 417 -19.27 -16.42 29.64
CA LYS A 417 -20.57 -17.04 29.32
C LYS A 417 -20.67 -17.46 27.84
N LEU A 418 -19.71 -17.06 27.00
CA LEU A 418 -19.74 -17.38 25.58
C LEU A 418 -19.39 -18.87 25.36
N PRO A 419 -19.98 -19.51 24.33
CA PRO A 419 -19.56 -20.84 23.89
C PRO A 419 -18.10 -20.91 23.54
N VAL A 420 -17.45 -22.04 23.85
CA VAL A 420 -16.01 -22.22 23.61
C VAL A 420 -15.66 -22.06 22.12
N GLU A 421 -16.52 -22.55 21.23
CA GLU A 421 -16.38 -22.45 19.77
C GLU A 421 -16.37 -21.00 19.27
N ASP A 422 -17.03 -20.07 19.95
CA ASP A 422 -17.08 -18.65 19.59
C ASP A 422 -15.83 -17.88 20.05
N ILE A 423 -15.15 -18.37 21.06
CA ILE A 423 -13.99 -17.71 21.69
C ILE A 423 -12.66 -18.43 21.43
N ALA A 424 -12.71 -19.65 20.89
CA ALA A 424 -11.51 -20.42 20.57
C ALA A 424 -10.68 -19.76 19.44
N TYR A 425 -9.36 -19.77 19.60
CA TYR A 425 -8.43 -19.34 18.56
C TYR A 425 -8.28 -20.42 17.49
N PRO A 426 -8.71 -20.23 16.25
CA PRO A 426 -8.52 -21.20 15.19
C PRO A 426 -7.02 -21.28 14.82
N ARG A 427 -6.40 -22.44 15.03
CA ARG A 427 -5.02 -22.70 14.63
C ARG A 427 -4.92 -23.96 13.80
N SER A 428 -4.24 -23.88 12.66
CA SER A 428 -3.86 -25.06 11.89
C SER A 428 -2.68 -25.75 12.56
N VAL A 429 -2.82 -27.05 12.80
CA VAL A 429 -1.72 -27.90 13.28
C VAL A 429 -1.35 -28.89 12.19
N ASN A 430 -0.21 -28.66 11.55
CA ASN A 430 0.30 -29.55 10.49
C ASN A 430 1.13 -30.68 11.09
N GLY A 431 0.80 -31.90 10.69
CA GLY A 431 1.61 -33.09 11.05
C GLY A 431 1.55 -33.43 12.55
N ILE A 432 0.38 -33.30 13.17
CA ILE A 432 0.15 -33.57 14.61
C ILE A 432 0.76 -34.90 15.08
N LYS A 433 0.80 -35.92 14.23
CA LYS A 433 1.41 -37.21 14.53
C LYS A 433 2.94 -37.18 14.71
N LYS A 434 3.61 -36.06 14.40
CA LYS A 434 5.05 -35.88 14.65
C LYS A 434 5.35 -35.49 16.11
N PHE A 435 4.34 -35.07 16.85
CA PHE A 435 4.48 -34.66 18.25
C PHE A 435 4.19 -35.85 19.15
N THR A 436 5.18 -36.26 19.92
CA THR A 436 5.14 -37.44 20.80
C THR A 436 4.91 -37.10 22.26
N SER A 437 4.85 -35.81 22.63
CA SER A 437 4.58 -35.37 23.99
C SER A 437 3.50 -34.25 23.98
N ASP A 438 2.67 -34.23 25.02
CA ASP A 438 1.64 -33.20 25.22
C ASP A 438 2.21 -31.89 25.75
N SER A 439 3.48 -31.84 26.14
CA SER A 439 4.16 -30.68 26.63
C SER A 439 4.88 -29.96 25.48
N GLY A 440 4.54 -28.68 25.23
CA GLY A 440 5.21 -27.82 24.28
C GLY A 440 4.46 -27.59 22.96
N LEU A 441 3.23 -28.00 22.86
CA LEU A 441 2.33 -27.68 21.73
C LEU A 441 1.69 -26.27 21.83
N PHE A 442 1.87 -25.57 22.95
CA PHE A 442 1.25 -24.26 23.21
C PHE A 442 2.28 -23.24 23.70
#